data_adc9fe07d3034ee4cf713d57388f03de
#
_entry.id   adc9fe07d3034ee4cf713d57388f03de
#
_cell.length_a   1.000
_cell.length_b   1.000
_cell.length_c   1.000
_cell.angle_alpha   90.00
_cell.angle_beta   90.00
_cell.angle_gamma   90.00
#
_symmetry.space_group_name_H-M   'P 1'
#
loop_
_entity.id
_entity.type
_entity.pdbx_description
1 polymer ?
#
loop_
_entity_poly.entity_id
_entity_poly.type
_entity_poly.pdbx_seq_one_letter_code
_entity_poly.pdbx_strand_id
1 'polypeptide(L)'
;CTSNPLPIINAFDAVFLGDGEESLAEAVDILSGLKKSGAGRTRMREALAGIEGVFVEGLTGSARARTYFFREGDLPKKPIVPSASIVHERLSVELLRGCTRGCRFCQAGMTYRPRRERSVEDIVRAVCEGLDASGWEDVSLLSLSTSDYSRFGDLLARLEPELLRRKVSLSLPSLRPETICEQVVAASALVRKSGFTIAPEAGTMRLRRVINKGMSDEEILQGCSNILEAGWQTLKLYFMIGLPTETEDDLQGIVDLVKRIIAIPRAGRRLTLNVSVSPFVPRAHTPFQWQRQCSMEEIAAKERFLRERLRHRSVQLSLRDPQLCALEGAFARGTKKLWPVLVEAFEKGCRFEGWRDNLDFGMWESILGDHGMTLDGLLSGIPLDEEPPWERFGSCVSRKFLLSEMEKALAGELTEDCRVSECNGCGACRGPEDRRAGFAGAPVAANTAPGPSREDGSKTGAPEAGGGAQKGPDPRAALR
;
A
#
# COMPACT_ATOMS: atom_id res chain seq x y z
N CYS A 1 0.72 -13.51 0.92
CA CYS A 1 1.33 -14.69 1.55
C CYS A 1 2.81 -14.86 1.24
N THR A 2 3.34 -14.41 0.10
CA THR A 2 4.78 -14.53 -0.19
C THR A 2 5.69 -13.66 0.68
N SER A 3 5.17 -12.60 1.30
CA SER A 3 5.94 -11.78 2.24
C SER A 3 6.19 -12.50 3.59
N ASN A 4 5.25 -13.33 4.01
CA ASN A 4 5.39 -14.28 5.12
C ASN A 4 4.59 -15.55 4.79
N PRO A 5 5.19 -16.55 4.14
CA PRO A 5 4.50 -17.79 3.82
C PRO A 5 4.42 -18.80 4.97
N LEU A 6 5.06 -18.54 6.13
CA LEU A 6 5.20 -19.49 7.22
C LEU A 6 3.87 -20.15 7.66
N PRO A 7 2.76 -19.43 7.83
CA PRO A 7 1.51 -20.04 8.26
C PRO A 7 0.98 -21.14 7.32
N ILE A 8 1.33 -21.05 6.03
CA ILE A 8 0.82 -21.94 4.98
C ILE A 8 1.92 -22.70 4.24
N ILE A 9 3.18 -22.58 4.65
CA ILE A 9 4.32 -23.10 3.90
C ILE A 9 4.28 -24.62 3.73
N ASN A 10 3.68 -25.33 4.67
CA ASN A 10 3.54 -26.78 4.60
C ASN A 10 2.58 -27.26 3.50
N ALA A 11 1.75 -26.35 2.94
CA ALA A 11 0.86 -26.68 1.81
C ALA A 11 1.59 -26.65 0.45
N PHE A 12 2.80 -26.13 0.37
CA PHE A 12 3.50 -25.86 -0.89
C PHE A 12 4.85 -26.58 -0.97
N ASP A 13 5.20 -27.05 -2.17
CA ASP A 13 6.53 -27.58 -2.46
C ASP A 13 7.57 -26.49 -2.61
N ALA A 14 7.15 -25.32 -3.12
CA ALA A 14 8.01 -24.16 -3.35
C ALA A 14 7.22 -22.87 -3.23
N VAL A 15 7.89 -21.78 -2.85
CA VAL A 15 7.35 -20.43 -2.78
C VAL A 15 8.20 -19.50 -3.65
N PHE A 16 7.58 -18.83 -4.60
CA PHE A 16 8.23 -17.86 -5.47
C PHE A 16 8.11 -16.46 -4.84
N LEU A 17 9.26 -15.81 -4.61
CA LEU A 17 9.36 -14.51 -3.99
C LEU A 17 9.60 -13.43 -5.04
N GLY A 18 8.82 -12.35 -4.98
CA GLY A 18 8.93 -11.22 -5.90
C GLY A 18 8.16 -11.40 -7.20
N ASP A 19 8.74 -10.94 -8.30
CA ASP A 19 8.14 -10.96 -9.64
C ASP A 19 8.30 -12.35 -10.27
N GLY A 20 7.23 -12.86 -10.84
CA GLY A 20 7.14 -14.24 -11.33
C GLY A 20 7.47 -14.43 -12.81
N GLU A 21 7.60 -13.36 -13.60
CA GLU A 21 7.68 -13.41 -15.05
C GLU A 21 8.79 -14.35 -15.58
N GLU A 22 9.96 -14.32 -14.95
CA GLU A 22 11.09 -15.18 -15.35
C GLU A 22 11.16 -16.46 -14.53
N SER A 23 11.02 -16.37 -13.20
CA SER A 23 11.17 -17.53 -12.32
C SER A 23 10.13 -18.61 -12.56
N LEU A 24 8.91 -18.23 -12.92
CA LEU A 24 7.85 -19.16 -13.24
C LEU A 24 8.11 -19.85 -14.59
N ALA A 25 8.60 -19.12 -15.61
CA ALA A 25 8.97 -19.70 -16.88
C ALA A 25 10.10 -20.71 -16.73
N GLU A 26 11.16 -20.35 -16.00
CA GLU A 26 12.28 -21.27 -15.67
C GLU A 26 11.78 -22.53 -14.96
N ALA A 27 10.88 -22.38 -13.98
CA ALA A 27 10.32 -23.51 -13.26
C ALA A 27 9.51 -24.44 -14.16
N VAL A 28 8.68 -23.89 -15.06
CA VAL A 28 7.89 -24.67 -16.02
C VAL A 28 8.80 -25.47 -16.96
N ASP A 29 9.86 -24.87 -17.49
CA ASP A 29 10.81 -25.52 -18.37
C ASP A 29 11.54 -26.68 -17.67
N ILE A 30 12.07 -26.42 -16.46
CA ILE A 30 12.77 -27.41 -15.65
C ILE A 30 11.83 -28.58 -15.29
N LEU A 31 10.63 -28.27 -14.78
CA LEU A 31 9.66 -29.29 -14.36
C LEU A 31 9.14 -30.12 -15.55
N SER A 32 8.96 -29.49 -16.71
CA SER A 32 8.55 -30.18 -17.95
C SER A 32 9.61 -31.18 -18.39
N GLY A 33 10.90 -30.81 -18.34
CA GLY A 33 12.02 -31.70 -18.63
C GLY A 33 12.10 -32.89 -17.66
N LEU A 34 12.02 -32.59 -16.36
CA LEU A 34 12.07 -33.62 -15.30
C LEU A 34 10.88 -34.58 -15.36
N LYS A 35 9.66 -34.06 -15.64
CA LYS A 35 8.47 -34.90 -15.81
C LYS A 35 8.62 -35.87 -16.98
N LYS A 36 9.15 -35.41 -18.13
CA LYS A 36 9.42 -36.26 -19.31
C LYS A 36 10.44 -37.35 -19.03
N SER A 37 11.40 -37.11 -18.13
CA SER A 37 12.40 -38.11 -17.71
C SER A 37 11.90 -39.04 -16.58
N GLY A 38 10.68 -38.91 -16.12
CA GLY A 38 10.13 -39.72 -15.04
C GLY A 38 10.66 -39.35 -13.64
N ALA A 39 11.20 -38.14 -13.44
CA ALA A 39 11.75 -37.73 -12.16
C ALA A 39 10.64 -37.59 -11.09
N GLY A 40 10.95 -38.07 -9.87
CA GLY A 40 10.05 -37.99 -8.73
C GLY A 40 10.02 -36.56 -8.08
N ARG A 41 9.04 -36.36 -7.15
CA ARG A 41 8.81 -35.08 -6.46
C ARG A 41 10.06 -34.51 -5.77
N THR A 42 10.87 -35.34 -5.14
CA THR A 42 12.11 -34.92 -4.46
C THR A 42 13.05 -34.22 -5.44
N ARG A 43 13.31 -34.85 -6.60
CA ARG A 43 14.18 -34.29 -7.62
C ARG A 43 13.64 -32.98 -8.21
N MET A 44 12.30 -32.89 -8.35
CA MET A 44 11.63 -31.64 -8.78
C MET A 44 11.81 -30.51 -7.76
N ARG A 45 11.67 -30.80 -6.46
CA ARG A 45 11.90 -29.83 -5.38
C ARG A 45 13.36 -29.35 -5.32
N GLU A 46 14.31 -30.27 -5.45
CA GLU A 46 15.75 -29.93 -5.53
C GLU A 46 16.04 -28.98 -6.68
N ALA A 47 15.47 -29.24 -7.85
CA ALA A 47 15.66 -28.40 -9.03
C ALA A 47 15.02 -27.00 -8.84
N LEU A 48 13.85 -26.92 -8.24
CA LEU A 48 13.20 -25.63 -7.92
C LEU A 48 14.02 -24.82 -6.91
N ALA A 49 14.68 -25.46 -5.94
CA ALA A 49 15.53 -24.79 -4.96
C ALA A 49 16.76 -24.09 -5.58
N GLY A 50 17.13 -24.46 -6.81
CA GLY A 50 18.21 -23.83 -7.57
C GLY A 50 17.82 -22.56 -8.32
N ILE A 51 16.52 -22.21 -8.39
CA ILE A 51 16.03 -21.02 -9.10
C ILE A 51 16.12 -19.79 -8.20
N GLU A 52 16.68 -18.68 -8.71
CA GLU A 52 16.74 -17.41 -7.98
C GLU A 52 15.32 -16.92 -7.59
N GLY A 53 15.13 -16.57 -6.32
CA GLY A 53 13.85 -16.11 -5.80
C GLY A 53 12.89 -17.25 -5.41
N VAL A 54 13.29 -18.51 -5.54
CA VAL A 54 12.46 -19.65 -5.14
C VAL A 54 12.93 -20.20 -3.80
N PHE A 55 12.00 -20.31 -2.87
CA PHE A 55 12.21 -20.90 -1.56
C PHE A 55 11.57 -22.28 -1.49
N VAL A 56 12.35 -23.27 -1.10
CA VAL A 56 11.90 -24.66 -0.87
C VAL A 56 12.22 -25.07 0.57
N GLU A 57 11.18 -25.34 1.35
CA GLU A 57 11.35 -25.69 2.76
C GLU A 57 12.20 -26.95 2.93
N GLY A 58 13.20 -26.85 3.82
CA GLY A 58 14.16 -27.94 4.09
C GLY A 58 15.34 -28.01 3.11
N LEU A 59 15.31 -27.27 1.97
CA LEU A 59 16.41 -27.21 1.00
C LEU A 59 17.03 -25.82 0.90
N THR A 60 16.22 -24.76 1.00
CA THR A 60 16.68 -23.38 0.90
C THR A 60 16.73 -22.74 2.29
N GLY A 61 17.90 -22.22 2.72
CA GLY A 61 18.04 -21.52 4.01
C GLY A 61 17.33 -20.18 4.02
N SER A 62 17.57 -19.37 2.98
CA SER A 62 16.88 -18.10 2.71
C SER A 62 16.76 -17.86 1.22
N ALA A 63 15.79 -17.06 0.79
CA ALA A 63 15.67 -16.62 -0.60
C ALA A 63 15.27 -15.14 -0.63
N ARG A 64 15.76 -14.41 -1.62
CA ARG A 64 15.43 -12.99 -1.83
C ARG A 64 14.47 -12.84 -2.99
N ALA A 65 13.52 -11.91 -2.86
CA ALA A 65 12.58 -11.60 -3.92
C ALA A 65 13.27 -11.22 -5.22
N ARG A 66 12.88 -11.88 -6.30
CA ARG A 66 13.36 -11.57 -7.65
C ARG A 66 12.67 -10.33 -8.17
N THR A 67 13.40 -9.48 -8.89
CA THR A 67 12.90 -8.26 -9.51
C THR A 67 12.92 -8.40 -11.02
N TYR A 68 11.79 -8.19 -11.66
CA TYR A 68 11.66 -8.15 -13.12
C TYR A 68 11.71 -6.72 -13.63
N PHE A 69 12.55 -6.45 -14.62
CA PHE A 69 12.60 -5.16 -15.34
C PHE A 69 11.81 -5.30 -16.65
N PHE A 70 10.87 -4.39 -16.85
CA PHE A 70 9.95 -4.43 -17.99
C PHE A 70 10.69 -4.44 -19.33
N ARG A 71 10.20 -5.26 -20.25
CA ARG A 71 10.63 -5.29 -21.65
C ARG A 71 9.52 -4.72 -22.52
N GLU A 72 9.89 -4.15 -23.65
CA GLU A 72 8.92 -3.66 -24.62
C GLU A 72 8.04 -4.82 -25.13
N GLY A 73 6.71 -4.59 -25.15
CA GLY A 73 5.77 -5.60 -25.60
C GLY A 73 5.35 -6.67 -24.58
N ASP A 74 5.79 -6.57 -23.30
CA ASP A 74 5.39 -7.50 -22.24
C ASP A 74 3.91 -7.44 -21.86
N LEU A 75 3.26 -6.31 -22.14
CA LEU A 75 1.85 -6.15 -21.81
C LEU A 75 0.97 -7.03 -22.68
N PRO A 76 -0.08 -7.67 -22.11
CA PRO A 76 -1.00 -8.49 -22.88
C PRO A 76 -1.71 -7.68 -23.97
N LYS A 77 -1.58 -8.10 -25.24
CA LYS A 77 -2.25 -7.48 -26.39
C LYS A 77 -3.71 -7.91 -26.53
N LYS A 78 -4.03 -9.12 -26.08
CA LYS A 78 -5.36 -9.72 -26.15
C LYS A 78 -5.75 -10.21 -24.76
N PRO A 79 -6.33 -9.34 -23.92
CA PRO A 79 -6.75 -9.73 -22.58
C PRO A 79 -7.86 -10.77 -22.65
N ILE A 80 -7.88 -11.67 -21.69
CA ILE A 80 -8.97 -12.65 -21.55
C ILE A 80 -10.20 -11.93 -21.03
N VAL A 81 -11.28 -11.98 -21.78
CA VAL A 81 -12.57 -11.44 -21.39
C VAL A 81 -13.36 -12.56 -20.69
N PRO A 82 -13.76 -12.37 -19.41
CA PRO A 82 -14.54 -13.37 -18.70
C PRO A 82 -15.95 -13.51 -19.28
N SER A 83 -16.48 -14.73 -19.27
CA SER A 83 -17.88 -15.02 -19.68
C SER A 83 -18.90 -14.75 -18.57
N ALA A 84 -18.46 -14.60 -17.33
CA ALA A 84 -19.27 -14.23 -16.18
C ALA A 84 -18.96 -12.82 -15.72
N SER A 85 -19.92 -12.14 -15.09
CA SER A 85 -19.70 -10.83 -14.49
C SER A 85 -18.62 -10.88 -13.41
N ILE A 86 -17.67 -9.96 -13.49
CA ILE A 86 -16.59 -9.80 -12.53
C ILE A 86 -16.62 -8.42 -11.87
N VAL A 87 -15.98 -8.29 -10.71
CA VAL A 87 -15.97 -7.03 -9.94
C VAL A 87 -15.36 -5.86 -10.74
N HIS A 88 -14.40 -6.14 -11.62
CA HIS A 88 -13.69 -5.14 -12.41
C HIS A 88 -13.75 -5.44 -13.90
N GLU A 89 -14.92 -5.22 -14.51
CA GLU A 89 -15.14 -5.35 -15.96
C GLU A 89 -14.51 -4.18 -16.71
N ARG A 90 -13.19 -4.20 -16.84
CA ARG A 90 -12.40 -3.14 -17.48
C ARG A 90 -11.05 -3.63 -17.96
N LEU A 91 -10.49 -2.97 -18.95
CA LEU A 91 -9.10 -3.15 -19.33
C LEU A 91 -8.19 -2.56 -18.25
N SER A 92 -7.32 -3.38 -17.68
CA SER A 92 -6.36 -2.94 -16.69
C SER A 92 -4.95 -2.98 -17.27
N VAL A 93 -4.25 -1.84 -17.30
CA VAL A 93 -2.90 -1.71 -17.85
C VAL A 93 -1.95 -1.19 -16.77
N GLU A 94 -0.89 -1.95 -16.48
CA GLU A 94 0.13 -1.57 -15.51
C GLU A 94 1.05 -0.48 -16.07
N LEU A 95 1.15 0.67 -15.37
CA LEU A 95 2.03 1.79 -15.72
C LEU A 95 3.44 1.61 -15.17
N LEU A 96 3.48 1.28 -13.88
CA LEU A 96 4.69 1.16 -13.12
C LEU A 96 4.51 0.16 -11.98
N ARG A 97 5.61 -0.43 -11.55
CA ARG A 97 5.68 -1.30 -10.40
C ARG A 97 6.66 -0.74 -9.37
N GLY A 98 6.28 -0.84 -8.08
CA GLY A 98 7.04 -0.27 -6.98
C GLY A 98 6.66 1.18 -6.67
N CYS A 99 7.08 1.63 -5.46
CA CYS A 99 6.79 2.96 -4.95
C CYS A 99 7.96 3.45 -4.09
N THR A 100 8.36 4.71 -4.27
CA THR A 100 9.47 5.32 -3.55
C THR A 100 9.02 6.19 -2.38
N ARG A 101 7.72 6.44 -2.22
CA ARG A 101 7.14 7.35 -1.21
C ARG A 101 7.43 6.96 0.23
N GLY A 102 7.69 5.69 0.50
CA GLY A 102 8.17 5.23 1.80
C GLY A 102 7.16 5.25 2.94
N CYS A 103 5.84 5.18 2.65
CA CYS A 103 4.84 5.03 3.71
C CYS A 103 5.18 3.83 4.59
N ARG A 104 5.38 4.04 5.90
CA ARG A 104 6.00 3.07 6.83
C ARG A 104 5.11 1.88 7.17
N PHE A 105 3.82 1.98 6.91
CA PHE A 105 2.87 0.88 7.07
C PHE A 105 2.71 0.03 5.79
N CYS A 106 3.16 0.53 4.63
CA CYS A 106 2.79 -0.01 3.34
C CYS A 106 3.72 -1.15 2.90
N GLN A 107 3.26 -2.39 3.00
CA GLN A 107 4.01 -3.57 2.56
C GLN A 107 4.33 -3.52 1.06
N ALA A 108 3.35 -3.17 0.22
CA ALA A 108 3.55 -3.08 -1.22
C ALA A 108 4.62 -2.02 -1.58
N GLY A 109 4.64 -0.86 -0.89
CA GLY A 109 5.64 0.19 -1.08
C GLY A 109 7.06 -0.23 -0.67
N MET A 110 7.21 -1.31 0.10
CA MET A 110 8.52 -1.87 0.49
C MET A 110 8.90 -3.07 -0.38
N THR A 111 7.97 -4.01 -0.60
CA THR A 111 8.27 -5.29 -1.27
C THR A 111 8.40 -5.20 -2.78
N TYR A 112 7.76 -4.21 -3.43
CA TYR A 112 7.84 -4.03 -4.88
C TYR A 112 8.93 -3.05 -5.33
N ARG A 113 9.85 -2.65 -4.44
CA ARG A 113 11.03 -1.87 -4.83
C ARG A 113 12.03 -2.74 -5.63
N PRO A 114 12.82 -2.13 -6.53
CA PRO A 114 12.86 -0.73 -6.96
C PRO A 114 11.63 -0.35 -7.80
N ARG A 115 11.37 0.96 -7.94
CA ARG A 115 10.35 1.46 -8.86
C ARG A 115 10.80 1.28 -10.30
N ARG A 116 9.91 0.77 -11.17
CA ARG A 116 10.14 0.53 -12.60
C ARG A 116 8.95 1.03 -13.38
N GLU A 117 9.18 1.75 -14.48
CA GLU A 117 8.15 2.33 -15.33
C GLU A 117 8.15 1.69 -16.72
N ARG A 118 6.98 1.61 -17.32
CA ARG A 118 6.82 1.28 -18.73
C ARG A 118 6.94 2.54 -19.58
N SER A 119 7.30 2.40 -20.86
CA SER A 119 7.30 3.54 -21.80
C SER A 119 5.87 3.99 -22.11
N VAL A 120 5.69 5.27 -22.42
CA VAL A 120 4.38 5.81 -22.85
C VAL A 120 3.89 5.09 -24.10
N GLU A 121 4.79 4.77 -25.02
CA GLU A 121 4.53 4.06 -26.27
C GLU A 121 3.94 2.68 -26.01
N ASP A 122 4.52 1.93 -25.07
CA ASP A 122 4.08 0.58 -24.72
C ASP A 122 2.70 0.59 -24.06
N ILE A 123 2.47 1.56 -23.15
CA ILE A 123 1.19 1.74 -22.47
C ILE A 123 0.08 2.10 -23.48
N VAL A 124 0.31 3.10 -24.33
CA VAL A 124 -0.68 3.54 -25.33
C VAL A 124 -1.00 2.39 -26.28
N ARG A 125 0.00 1.67 -26.77
CA ARG A 125 -0.18 0.49 -27.62
C ARG A 125 -1.03 -0.57 -26.93
N ALA A 126 -0.69 -0.93 -25.67
CA ALA A 126 -1.43 -1.94 -24.92
C ALA A 126 -2.88 -1.54 -24.64
N VAL A 127 -3.14 -0.25 -24.38
CA VAL A 127 -4.50 0.27 -24.22
C VAL A 127 -5.29 0.13 -25.54
N CYS A 128 -4.72 0.60 -26.66
CA CYS A 128 -5.42 0.55 -27.94
C CYS A 128 -5.68 -0.88 -28.41
N GLU A 129 -4.65 -1.73 -28.45
CA GLU A 129 -4.78 -3.14 -28.86
C GLU A 129 -5.70 -3.93 -27.92
N GLY A 130 -5.59 -3.68 -26.60
CA GLY A 130 -6.41 -4.34 -25.59
C GLY A 130 -7.89 -3.97 -25.69
N LEU A 131 -8.22 -2.69 -25.95
CA LEU A 131 -9.59 -2.23 -26.17
C LEU A 131 -10.17 -2.80 -27.46
N ASP A 132 -9.39 -2.79 -28.57
CA ASP A 132 -9.82 -3.34 -29.84
C ASP A 132 -10.07 -4.87 -29.76
N ALA A 133 -9.33 -5.58 -28.92
CA ALA A 133 -9.47 -7.02 -28.72
C ALA A 133 -10.58 -7.42 -27.73
N SER A 134 -10.90 -6.58 -26.75
CA SER A 134 -11.84 -6.92 -25.67
C SER A 134 -13.21 -6.26 -25.81
N GLY A 135 -13.29 -5.07 -26.43
CA GLY A 135 -14.51 -4.27 -26.49
C GLY A 135 -14.91 -3.62 -25.16
N TRP A 136 -14.04 -3.57 -24.14
CA TRP A 136 -14.36 -2.89 -22.88
C TRP A 136 -14.53 -1.38 -23.08
N GLU A 137 -15.44 -0.81 -22.28
CA GLU A 137 -15.76 0.63 -22.28
C GLU A 137 -15.05 1.40 -21.16
N ASP A 138 -14.29 0.71 -20.33
CA ASP A 138 -13.50 1.29 -19.24
C ASP A 138 -12.04 0.81 -19.28
N VAL A 139 -11.11 1.73 -19.08
CA VAL A 139 -9.68 1.45 -18.89
C VAL A 139 -9.23 1.90 -17.52
N SER A 140 -8.42 1.11 -16.84
CA SER A 140 -7.79 1.45 -15.58
C SER A 140 -6.27 1.38 -15.70
N LEU A 141 -5.60 2.47 -15.33
CA LEU A 141 -4.14 2.53 -15.30
C LEU A 141 -3.64 2.11 -13.92
N LEU A 142 -3.04 0.93 -13.82
CA LEU A 142 -2.66 0.32 -12.54
C LEU A 142 -1.27 0.73 -12.09
N SER A 143 -1.18 1.14 -10.83
CA SER A 143 0.08 1.33 -10.11
C SER A 143 -0.17 1.51 -8.61
N LEU A 144 0.90 1.55 -7.80
CA LEU A 144 0.82 1.93 -6.38
C LEU A 144 0.66 3.44 -6.18
N SER A 145 1.01 4.25 -7.19
CA SER A 145 0.87 5.70 -7.18
C SER A 145 0.87 6.22 -8.62
N THR A 146 -0.31 6.30 -9.22
CA THR A 146 -0.49 6.59 -10.65
C THR A 146 0.05 7.97 -11.03
N SER A 147 -0.21 8.97 -10.22
CA SER A 147 0.28 10.33 -10.45
C SER A 147 1.79 10.51 -10.26
N ASP A 148 2.49 9.49 -9.75
CA ASP A 148 3.94 9.49 -9.65
C ASP A 148 4.64 8.99 -10.93
N TYR A 149 3.89 8.52 -11.94
CA TYR A 149 4.47 8.15 -13.22
C TYR A 149 5.18 9.34 -13.87
N SER A 150 6.47 9.17 -14.23
CA SER A 150 7.34 10.31 -14.59
C SER A 150 6.88 11.09 -15.83
N ARG A 151 6.23 10.42 -16.78
CA ARG A 151 5.69 11.00 -18.03
C ARG A 151 4.16 11.05 -18.03
N PHE A 152 3.55 11.32 -16.87
CA PHE A 152 2.10 11.26 -16.71
C PHE A 152 1.35 12.21 -17.64
N GLY A 153 1.83 13.45 -17.80
CA GLY A 153 1.25 14.43 -18.73
C GLY A 153 1.30 13.98 -20.19
N ASP A 154 2.44 13.47 -20.65
CA ASP A 154 2.60 12.91 -22.00
C ASP A 154 1.67 11.73 -22.25
N LEU A 155 1.55 10.86 -21.25
CA LEU A 155 0.67 9.70 -21.33
C LEU A 155 -0.78 10.13 -21.50
N LEU A 156 -1.26 11.07 -20.68
CA LEU A 156 -2.64 11.57 -20.79
C LEU A 156 -2.87 12.25 -22.13
N ALA A 157 -1.95 13.11 -22.60
CA ALA A 157 -2.09 13.79 -23.88
C ALA A 157 -2.21 12.84 -25.08
N ARG A 158 -1.57 11.66 -25.00
CA ARG A 158 -1.63 10.63 -26.05
C ARG A 158 -2.84 9.70 -25.93
N LEU A 159 -3.29 9.42 -24.71
CA LEU A 159 -4.45 8.56 -24.49
C LEU A 159 -5.79 9.28 -24.73
N GLU A 160 -5.89 10.56 -24.37
CA GLU A 160 -7.14 11.32 -24.44
C GLU A 160 -7.82 11.25 -25.80
N PRO A 161 -7.16 11.54 -26.96
CA PRO A 161 -7.80 11.47 -28.26
C PRO A 161 -8.33 10.06 -28.60
N GLU A 162 -7.57 9.02 -28.22
CA GLU A 162 -7.93 7.63 -28.46
C GLU A 162 -9.12 7.18 -27.64
N LEU A 163 -9.17 7.58 -26.36
CA LEU A 163 -10.28 7.26 -25.47
C LEU A 163 -11.57 7.99 -25.86
N LEU A 164 -11.47 9.27 -26.23
CA LEU A 164 -12.61 10.06 -26.73
C LEU A 164 -13.19 9.45 -28.01
N ARG A 165 -12.33 9.10 -28.98
CA ARG A 165 -12.74 8.48 -30.23
C ARG A 165 -13.50 7.17 -30.02
N ARG A 166 -13.06 6.36 -29.03
CA ARG A 166 -13.66 5.07 -28.66
C ARG A 166 -14.80 5.19 -27.64
N LYS A 167 -15.03 6.37 -27.06
CA LYS A 167 -15.98 6.62 -25.96
C LYS A 167 -15.71 5.76 -24.73
N VAL A 168 -14.43 5.55 -24.40
CA VAL A 168 -13.95 4.73 -23.29
C VAL A 168 -13.61 5.62 -22.08
N SER A 169 -14.08 5.24 -20.91
CA SER A 169 -13.80 5.93 -19.66
C SER A 169 -12.40 5.60 -19.13
N LEU A 170 -11.75 6.60 -18.51
CA LEU A 170 -10.44 6.45 -17.85
C LEU A 170 -10.59 6.43 -16.34
N SER A 171 -10.10 5.38 -15.69
CA SER A 171 -9.98 5.27 -14.25
C SER A 171 -8.51 5.42 -13.84
N LEU A 172 -8.26 6.36 -12.93
CA LEU A 172 -6.95 6.65 -12.36
C LEU A 172 -6.98 6.29 -10.86
N PRO A 173 -6.74 5.04 -10.49
CA PRO A 173 -6.64 4.64 -9.09
C PRO A 173 -5.36 5.18 -8.46
N SER A 174 -5.33 5.25 -7.14
CA SER A 174 -4.11 5.58 -6.38
C SER A 174 -3.53 6.96 -6.67
N LEU A 175 -4.38 7.97 -6.77
CA LEU A 175 -3.96 9.38 -6.85
C LEU A 175 -3.63 9.92 -5.46
N ARG A 176 -2.65 10.82 -5.40
CA ARG A 176 -2.31 11.55 -4.19
C ARG A 176 -2.96 12.94 -4.22
N PRO A 177 -3.48 13.46 -3.07
CA PRO A 177 -4.17 14.76 -3.01
C PRO A 177 -3.36 15.90 -3.62
N GLU A 178 -2.07 15.97 -3.33
CA GLU A 178 -1.16 17.00 -3.83
C GLU A 178 -0.93 16.94 -5.35
N THR A 179 -1.33 15.86 -6.00
CA THR A 179 -1.20 15.69 -7.46
C THR A 179 -2.51 15.88 -8.22
N ILE A 180 -3.61 16.14 -7.51
CA ILE A 180 -4.94 16.33 -8.12
C ILE A 180 -5.05 17.76 -8.66
N CYS A 181 -4.58 17.95 -9.89
CA CYS A 181 -4.70 19.19 -10.64
C CYS A 181 -5.86 19.12 -11.66
N GLU A 182 -6.15 20.24 -12.31
CA GLU A 182 -7.21 20.33 -13.33
C GLU A 182 -7.08 19.27 -14.43
N GLN A 183 -5.86 19.00 -14.91
CA GLN A 183 -5.60 18.02 -15.95
C GLN A 183 -5.98 16.60 -15.52
N VAL A 184 -5.65 16.20 -14.30
CA VAL A 184 -6.03 14.89 -13.73
C VAL A 184 -7.55 14.75 -13.61
N VAL A 185 -8.17 15.82 -13.13
CA VAL A 185 -9.62 15.90 -12.97
C VAL A 185 -10.33 15.84 -14.34
N ALA A 186 -9.86 16.59 -15.34
CA ALA A 186 -10.39 16.59 -16.68
C ALA A 186 -10.26 15.20 -17.35
N ALA A 187 -9.09 14.57 -17.26
CA ALA A 187 -8.87 13.22 -17.77
C ALA A 187 -9.82 12.19 -17.16
N SER A 188 -10.10 12.30 -15.84
CA SER A 188 -11.04 11.42 -15.15
C SER A 188 -12.52 11.69 -15.48
N ALA A 189 -12.82 12.76 -16.21
CA ALA A 189 -14.17 13.16 -16.60
C ALA A 189 -14.48 12.95 -18.08
N LEU A 190 -13.52 12.47 -18.89
CA LEU A 190 -13.58 12.43 -20.36
C LEU A 190 -14.87 11.84 -20.93
N VAL A 191 -15.32 10.72 -20.38
CA VAL A 191 -16.54 10.03 -20.85
C VAL A 191 -17.55 9.87 -19.72
N ARG A 192 -17.12 9.31 -18.60
CA ARG A 192 -17.97 9.08 -17.42
C ARG A 192 -17.19 9.40 -16.15
N LYS A 193 -17.79 10.17 -15.26
CA LYS A 193 -17.18 10.50 -13.96
C LYS A 193 -17.12 9.26 -13.06
N SER A 194 -15.92 8.83 -12.69
CA SER A 194 -15.68 7.83 -11.64
C SER A 194 -15.55 8.51 -10.27
N GLY A 195 -15.63 7.75 -9.17
CA GLY A 195 -15.42 8.30 -7.83
C GLY A 195 -13.95 8.59 -7.56
N PHE A 196 -13.67 9.69 -6.83
CA PHE A 196 -12.33 9.98 -6.32
C PHE A 196 -12.12 9.40 -4.94
N THR A 197 -10.94 8.83 -4.73
CA THR A 197 -10.47 8.33 -3.43
C THR A 197 -9.26 9.15 -2.99
N ILE A 198 -9.33 9.66 -1.78
CA ILE A 198 -8.25 10.39 -1.10
C ILE A 198 -7.93 9.61 0.17
N ALA A 199 -6.66 9.34 0.41
CA ALA A 199 -6.20 8.57 1.54
C ALA A 199 -5.27 9.41 2.43
N PRO A 200 -5.79 10.24 3.35
CA PRO A 200 -4.97 10.92 4.34
C PRO A 200 -4.27 9.95 5.29
N GLU A 201 -4.90 8.81 5.58
CA GLU A 201 -4.52 7.72 6.47
C GLU A 201 -4.54 8.10 7.95
N ALA A 202 -4.16 9.33 8.32
CA ALA A 202 -4.15 9.83 9.69
C ALA A 202 -4.77 11.22 9.79
N GLY A 203 -5.40 11.54 10.95
CA GLY A 203 -6.14 12.78 11.17
C GLY A 203 -5.25 14.00 11.29
N THR A 204 -4.06 13.88 11.85
CA THR A 204 -3.17 15.01 12.11
C THR A 204 -1.90 14.97 11.28
N MET A 205 -1.31 16.13 11.01
CA MET A 205 0.01 16.23 10.35
C MET A 205 1.09 15.51 11.16
N ARG A 206 1.02 15.56 12.50
CA ARG A 206 1.94 14.83 13.39
C ARG A 206 1.93 13.34 13.06
N LEU A 207 0.76 12.72 13.06
CA LEU A 207 0.66 11.28 12.82
C LEU A 207 0.92 10.92 11.36
N ARG A 208 0.59 11.80 10.39
CA ARG A 208 1.00 11.64 8.99
C ARG A 208 2.53 11.63 8.82
N ARG A 209 3.27 12.41 9.61
CA ARG A 209 4.75 12.33 9.63
C ARG A 209 5.25 11.01 10.19
N VAL A 210 4.65 10.48 11.25
CA VAL A 210 4.98 9.16 11.81
C VAL A 210 4.87 8.06 10.75
N ILE A 211 3.83 8.08 9.94
CA ILE A 211 3.62 7.08 8.87
C ILE A 211 4.35 7.41 7.56
N ASN A 212 5.18 8.45 7.53
CA ASN A 212 5.84 9.00 6.34
C ASN A 212 4.88 9.33 5.18
N LYS A 213 3.77 9.98 5.52
CA LYS A 213 2.79 10.49 4.55
C LYS A 213 2.57 11.99 4.79
N GLY A 214 3.66 12.75 4.58
CA GLY A 214 3.83 14.14 5.00
C GLY A 214 3.01 15.17 4.22
N MET A 215 1.74 14.87 3.84
CA MET A 215 0.84 15.83 3.24
C MET A 215 0.18 16.71 4.30
N SER A 216 0.04 18.00 4.01
CA SER A 216 -0.63 18.98 4.88
C SER A 216 -2.15 18.88 4.78
N ASP A 217 -2.86 19.49 5.73
CA ASP A 217 -4.31 19.62 5.67
C ASP A 217 -4.73 20.48 4.47
N GLU A 218 -3.94 21.51 4.17
CA GLU A 218 -4.18 22.44 3.07
C GLU A 218 -4.11 21.73 1.72
N GLU A 219 -3.12 20.86 1.52
CA GLU A 219 -2.99 20.04 0.30
C GLU A 219 -4.18 19.08 0.14
N ILE A 220 -4.63 18.45 1.24
CA ILE A 220 -5.81 17.57 1.23
C ILE A 220 -7.06 18.36 0.87
N LEU A 221 -7.27 19.51 1.50
CA LEU A 221 -8.44 20.37 1.25
C LEU A 221 -8.44 20.94 -0.16
N GLN A 222 -7.28 21.36 -0.67
CA GLN A 222 -7.15 21.86 -2.03
C GLN A 222 -7.48 20.76 -3.05
N GLY A 223 -6.95 19.53 -2.86
CA GLY A 223 -7.29 18.39 -3.71
C GLY A 223 -8.80 18.09 -3.70
N CYS A 224 -9.43 18.15 -2.52
CA CYS A 224 -10.88 18.01 -2.39
C CYS A 224 -11.65 19.14 -3.11
N SER A 225 -11.19 20.39 -2.99
CA SER A 225 -11.80 21.56 -3.65
C SER A 225 -11.76 21.40 -5.17
N ASN A 226 -10.61 21.08 -5.75
CA ASN A 226 -10.44 20.87 -7.19
C ASN A 226 -11.43 19.83 -7.73
N ILE A 227 -11.61 18.73 -7.01
CA ILE A 227 -12.57 17.68 -7.39
C ILE A 227 -14.01 18.18 -7.33
N LEU A 228 -14.38 18.88 -6.24
CA LEU A 228 -15.75 19.38 -6.02
C LEU A 228 -16.12 20.48 -7.01
N GLU A 229 -15.20 21.40 -7.30
CA GLU A 229 -15.37 22.48 -8.30
C GLU A 229 -15.60 21.90 -9.69
N ALA A 230 -14.89 20.84 -10.06
CA ALA A 230 -15.11 20.11 -11.30
C ALA A 230 -16.42 19.29 -11.34
N GLY A 231 -17.21 19.36 -10.27
CA GLY A 231 -18.58 18.87 -10.21
C GLY A 231 -18.79 17.45 -9.75
N TRP A 232 -17.80 16.84 -9.08
CA TRP A 232 -18.02 15.60 -8.35
C TRP A 232 -18.86 15.84 -7.10
N GLN A 233 -19.67 14.85 -6.74
CA GLN A 233 -20.55 14.91 -5.57
C GLN A 233 -20.21 13.84 -4.53
N THR A 234 -19.34 12.91 -4.88
CA THR A 234 -18.93 11.82 -4.00
C THR A 234 -17.42 11.79 -3.85
N LEU A 235 -16.94 11.85 -2.61
CA LEU A 235 -15.54 11.64 -2.25
C LEU A 235 -15.43 10.43 -1.32
N LYS A 236 -14.39 9.63 -1.49
CA LYS A 236 -14.06 8.55 -0.59
C LYS A 236 -12.77 8.88 0.16
N LEU A 237 -12.83 8.84 1.47
CA LEU A 237 -11.71 9.12 2.35
C LEU A 237 -11.29 7.83 3.07
N TYR A 238 -9.99 7.54 3.09
CA TYR A 238 -9.43 6.43 3.84
C TYR A 238 -8.62 6.91 5.03
N PHE A 239 -8.89 6.30 6.20
CA PHE A 239 -8.13 6.50 7.42
C PHE A 239 -7.78 5.17 8.07
N MET A 240 -6.72 5.16 8.87
CA MET A 240 -6.35 4.08 9.78
C MET A 240 -6.46 4.56 11.22
N ILE A 241 -6.79 3.63 12.13
CA ILE A 241 -6.78 3.81 13.59
C ILE A 241 -5.92 2.74 14.24
N GLY A 242 -5.36 3.04 15.41
CA GLY A 242 -4.42 2.14 16.07
C GLY A 242 -3.00 2.19 15.50
N LEU A 243 -2.64 3.28 14.84
CA LEU A 243 -1.29 3.53 14.34
C LEU A 243 -0.30 3.70 15.51
N PRO A 244 0.99 3.37 15.32
CA PRO A 244 2.01 3.66 16.32
C PRO A 244 2.00 5.13 16.74
N THR A 245 2.08 5.40 18.04
CA THR A 245 2.03 6.74 18.67
C THR A 245 0.70 7.51 18.52
N GLU A 246 -0.37 6.88 18.04
CA GLU A 246 -1.69 7.51 17.90
C GLU A 246 -2.25 7.94 19.27
N THR A 247 -2.79 9.15 19.34
CA THR A 247 -3.45 9.73 20.51
C THR A 247 -4.93 10.05 20.22
N GLU A 248 -5.68 10.46 21.22
CA GLU A 248 -7.08 10.90 21.04
C GLU A 248 -7.17 12.16 20.15
N ASP A 249 -6.17 13.04 20.23
CA ASP A 249 -6.10 14.23 19.35
C ASP A 249 -5.98 13.84 17.88
N ASP A 250 -5.32 12.72 17.55
CA ASP A 250 -5.24 12.24 16.17
C ASP A 250 -6.58 11.70 15.67
N LEU A 251 -7.37 11.06 16.54
CA LEU A 251 -8.74 10.66 16.23
C LEU A 251 -9.65 11.88 16.05
N GLN A 252 -9.52 12.89 16.94
CA GLN A 252 -10.23 14.16 16.78
C GLN A 252 -9.82 14.86 15.49
N GLY A 253 -8.56 14.79 15.09
CA GLY A 253 -8.07 15.29 13.81
C GLY A 253 -8.76 14.67 12.59
N ILE A 254 -9.14 13.38 12.63
CA ILE A 254 -9.98 12.76 11.57
C ILE A 254 -11.34 13.48 11.49
N VAL A 255 -11.97 13.70 12.66
CA VAL A 255 -13.28 14.37 12.74
C VAL A 255 -13.21 15.78 12.19
N ASP A 256 -12.18 16.53 12.56
CA ASP A 256 -12.02 17.93 12.18
C ASP A 256 -11.68 18.08 10.69
N LEU A 257 -10.84 17.20 10.14
CA LEU A 257 -10.55 17.17 8.70
C LEU A 257 -11.83 16.86 7.89
N VAL A 258 -12.61 15.89 8.29
CA VAL A 258 -13.90 15.57 7.66
C VAL A 258 -14.87 16.75 7.70
N LYS A 259 -14.96 17.46 8.84
CA LYS A 259 -15.80 18.67 8.98
C LYS A 259 -15.31 19.79 8.05
N ARG A 260 -14.01 20.03 7.96
CA ARG A 260 -13.41 21.03 7.04
C ARG A 260 -13.73 20.69 5.58
N ILE A 261 -13.66 19.42 5.18
CA ILE A 261 -14.04 18.99 3.82
C ILE A 261 -15.54 19.22 3.55
N ILE A 262 -16.41 18.95 4.54
CA ILE A 262 -17.86 19.24 4.42
C ILE A 262 -18.10 20.74 4.23
N ALA A 263 -17.31 21.59 4.85
CA ALA A 263 -17.44 23.05 4.79
C ALA A 263 -16.90 23.67 3.49
N ILE A 264 -16.23 22.93 2.61
CA ILE A 264 -15.75 23.46 1.32
C ILE A 264 -16.93 24.02 0.54
N PRO A 265 -16.87 25.31 0.07
CA PRO A 265 -17.92 25.96 -0.71
C PRO A 265 -18.21 25.17 -2.00
N ARG A 266 -19.51 25.03 -2.34
CA ARG A 266 -19.96 24.34 -3.55
C ARG A 266 -21.33 24.89 -3.97
N ALA A 267 -21.52 25.16 -5.23
CA ALA A 267 -22.72 25.79 -5.80
C ALA A 267 -23.99 24.90 -5.62
N GLY A 268 -24.53 24.82 -4.39
CA GLY A 268 -25.80 24.14 -4.08
C GLY A 268 -25.83 22.60 -4.27
N ARG A 269 -24.71 21.98 -4.65
CA ARG A 269 -24.63 20.54 -4.91
C ARG A 269 -24.52 19.74 -3.62
N ARG A 270 -25.18 18.59 -3.56
CA ARG A 270 -25.08 17.66 -2.43
C ARG A 270 -23.72 16.98 -2.42
N LEU A 271 -23.06 16.91 -1.26
CA LEU A 271 -21.83 16.15 -1.06
C LEU A 271 -22.13 14.84 -0.31
N THR A 272 -21.58 13.75 -0.78
CA THR A 272 -21.50 12.48 -0.07
C THR A 272 -20.04 12.15 0.20
N LEU A 273 -19.67 12.00 1.47
CA LEU A 273 -18.37 11.58 1.92
C LEU A 273 -18.45 10.14 2.43
N ASN A 274 -17.83 9.21 1.71
CA ASN A 274 -17.65 7.85 2.17
C ASN A 274 -16.35 7.78 3.00
N VAL A 275 -16.47 7.81 4.31
CA VAL A 275 -15.32 7.76 5.23
C VAL A 275 -15.09 6.31 5.62
N SER A 276 -14.04 5.71 5.09
CA SER A 276 -13.62 4.34 5.40
C SER A 276 -12.49 4.38 6.41
N VAL A 277 -12.67 3.69 7.53
CA VAL A 277 -11.66 3.59 8.59
C VAL A 277 -11.33 2.13 8.81
N SER A 278 -10.03 1.81 8.84
CA SER A 278 -9.53 0.45 9.07
C SER A 278 -8.57 0.43 10.25
N PRO A 279 -8.63 -0.60 11.12
CA PRO A 279 -7.58 -0.86 12.08
C PRO A 279 -6.23 -1.05 11.39
N PHE A 280 -5.18 -0.50 11.96
CA PHE A 280 -3.82 -0.74 11.52
C PHE A 280 -3.42 -2.19 11.79
N VAL A 281 -2.87 -2.86 10.77
CA VAL A 281 -2.34 -4.22 10.86
C VAL A 281 -0.86 -4.19 10.51
N PRO A 282 0.05 -4.49 11.45
CA PRO A 282 1.47 -4.59 11.18
C PRO A 282 1.77 -5.67 10.13
N ARG A 283 2.62 -5.35 9.16
CA ARG A 283 2.94 -6.23 8.04
C ARG A 283 4.42 -6.57 8.01
N ALA A 284 4.74 -7.81 7.65
CA ALA A 284 6.11 -8.24 7.37
C ALA A 284 6.80 -7.33 6.36
N HIS A 285 8.10 -7.11 6.52
CA HIS A 285 8.94 -6.27 5.66
C HIS A 285 8.53 -4.79 5.59
N THR A 286 7.89 -4.28 6.65
CA THR A 286 7.62 -2.84 6.80
C THR A 286 8.35 -2.28 8.02
N PRO A 287 8.62 -0.96 8.09
CA PRO A 287 9.14 -0.34 9.31
C PRO A 287 8.33 -0.65 10.55
N PHE A 288 7.02 -0.84 10.42
CA PHE A 288 6.12 -1.14 11.53
C PHE A 288 5.92 -2.64 11.83
N GLN A 289 6.70 -3.52 11.23
CA GLN A 289 6.58 -4.97 11.44
C GLN A 289 6.80 -5.42 12.89
N TRP A 290 7.54 -4.64 13.69
CA TRP A 290 7.81 -4.92 15.12
C TRP A 290 6.72 -4.40 16.05
N GLN A 291 5.82 -3.55 15.57
CA GLN A 291 4.78 -2.93 16.39
C GLN A 291 3.69 -3.94 16.76
N ARG A 292 3.15 -3.79 17.98
CA ARG A 292 1.93 -4.49 18.35
C ARG A 292 0.75 -4.01 17.50
N GLN A 293 -0.23 -4.84 17.32
CA GLN A 293 -1.56 -4.43 16.86
C GLN A 293 -2.41 -4.05 18.07
N CYS A 294 -3.28 -3.04 17.95
CA CYS A 294 -4.24 -2.71 19.00
C CYS A 294 -5.19 -3.87 19.27
N SER A 295 -5.58 -4.06 20.54
CA SER A 295 -6.59 -5.05 20.92
C SER A 295 -7.95 -4.70 20.31
N MET A 296 -8.87 -5.66 20.29
CA MET A 296 -10.24 -5.43 19.80
C MET A 296 -10.98 -4.40 20.65
N GLU A 297 -10.74 -4.36 21.98
CA GLU A 297 -11.32 -3.40 22.90
C GLU A 297 -10.82 -1.97 22.62
N GLU A 298 -9.50 -1.82 22.39
CA GLU A 298 -8.90 -0.54 22.01
C GLU A 298 -9.50 -0.03 20.70
N ILE A 299 -9.63 -0.91 19.69
CA ILE A 299 -10.24 -0.54 18.40
C ILE A 299 -11.71 -0.20 18.57
N ALA A 300 -12.48 -0.97 19.34
CA ALA A 300 -13.89 -0.70 19.59
C ALA A 300 -14.12 0.66 20.28
N ALA A 301 -13.22 1.05 21.19
CA ALA A 301 -13.27 2.36 21.84
C ALA A 301 -13.03 3.50 20.82
N LYS A 302 -12.02 3.36 19.94
CA LYS A 302 -11.70 4.32 18.88
C LYS A 302 -12.84 4.43 17.85
N GLU A 303 -13.42 3.30 17.46
CA GLU A 303 -14.58 3.29 16.55
C GLU A 303 -15.80 3.99 17.15
N ARG A 304 -16.06 3.76 18.44
CA ARG A 304 -17.17 4.44 19.16
C ARG A 304 -16.96 5.95 19.16
N PHE A 305 -15.73 6.40 19.46
CA PHE A 305 -15.35 7.81 19.41
C PHE A 305 -15.69 8.44 18.05
N LEU A 306 -15.31 7.77 16.95
CA LEU A 306 -15.57 8.25 15.60
C LEU A 306 -17.06 8.21 15.23
N ARG A 307 -17.77 7.12 15.58
CA ARG A 307 -19.22 6.98 15.32
C ARG A 307 -20.05 8.09 15.98
N GLU A 308 -19.69 8.49 17.19
CA GLU A 308 -20.37 9.55 17.93
C GLU A 308 -20.16 10.93 17.28
N ARG A 309 -18.95 11.21 16.77
CA ARG A 309 -18.54 12.54 16.30
C ARG A 309 -18.71 12.78 14.79
N LEU A 310 -18.82 11.72 13.99
CA LEU A 310 -19.01 11.80 12.54
C LEU A 310 -20.48 11.63 12.09
N ARG A 311 -21.44 11.90 12.98
CA ARG A 311 -22.87 11.89 12.66
C ARG A 311 -23.23 13.12 11.85
N HIS A 312 -23.24 13.00 10.52
CA HIS A 312 -23.65 14.06 9.61
C HIS A 312 -24.32 13.47 8.36
N ARG A 313 -25.35 14.16 7.83
CA ARG A 313 -26.12 13.68 6.65
C ARG A 313 -25.30 13.46 5.37
N SER A 314 -24.14 14.09 5.25
CA SER A 314 -23.23 13.94 4.13
C SER A 314 -22.17 12.84 4.36
N VAL A 315 -22.08 12.23 5.54
CA VAL A 315 -21.08 11.24 5.90
C VAL A 315 -21.69 9.86 5.92
N GLN A 316 -21.05 8.95 5.20
CA GLN A 316 -21.27 7.51 5.29
C GLN A 316 -20.01 6.91 5.89
N LEU A 317 -20.04 6.58 7.17
CA LEU A 317 -18.94 5.99 7.90
C LEU A 317 -18.96 4.46 7.72
N SER A 318 -17.87 3.92 7.19
CA SER A 318 -17.62 2.48 7.06
C SER A 318 -16.42 2.11 7.93
N LEU A 319 -16.62 1.21 8.86
CA LEU A 319 -15.58 0.70 9.76
C LEU A 319 -15.31 -0.76 9.41
N ARG A 320 -14.04 -1.11 9.28
CA ARG A 320 -13.64 -2.49 8.99
C ARG A 320 -13.73 -3.32 10.27
N ASP A 321 -14.22 -4.55 10.12
CA ASP A 321 -14.42 -5.47 11.24
C ASP A 321 -13.13 -5.73 12.03
N PRO A 322 -13.08 -5.45 13.34
CA PRO A 322 -11.91 -5.67 14.18
C PRO A 322 -11.50 -7.16 14.28
N GLN A 323 -12.47 -8.08 14.27
CA GLN A 323 -12.23 -9.53 14.33
C GLN A 323 -11.47 -10.02 13.09
N LEU A 324 -11.92 -9.58 11.90
CA LEU A 324 -11.19 -9.85 10.65
C LEU A 324 -9.78 -9.27 10.67
N CYS A 325 -9.62 -8.06 11.20
CA CYS A 325 -8.29 -7.42 11.30
C CYS A 325 -7.37 -8.13 12.31
N ALA A 326 -7.92 -8.68 13.40
CA ALA A 326 -7.15 -9.46 14.37
C ALA A 326 -6.64 -10.76 13.74
N LEU A 327 -7.49 -11.52 13.05
CA LEU A 327 -7.06 -12.71 12.32
C LEU A 327 -6.07 -12.38 11.21
N GLU A 328 -6.31 -11.30 10.46
CA GLU A 328 -5.38 -10.81 9.43
C GLU A 328 -3.99 -10.53 10.01
N GLY A 329 -3.90 -9.89 11.17
CA GLY A 329 -2.65 -9.62 11.88
C GLY A 329 -1.96 -10.89 12.37
N ALA A 330 -2.72 -11.82 12.95
CA ALA A 330 -2.22 -13.11 13.41
C ALA A 330 -1.57 -13.89 12.25
N PHE A 331 -2.22 -13.97 11.08
CA PHE A 331 -1.67 -14.66 9.91
C PHE A 331 -0.57 -13.87 9.20
N ALA A 332 -0.64 -12.54 9.17
CA ALA A 332 0.39 -11.71 8.54
C ALA A 332 1.76 -11.85 9.19
N ARG A 333 1.81 -12.10 10.51
CA ARG A 333 3.04 -12.24 11.32
C ARG A 333 3.22 -13.62 11.94
N GLY A 334 2.32 -14.55 11.64
CA GLY A 334 2.33 -15.90 12.17
C GLY A 334 3.49 -16.76 11.71
N THR A 335 3.72 -17.83 12.42
CA THR A 335 4.74 -18.84 12.13
C THR A 335 4.11 -20.15 11.65
N LYS A 336 4.94 -21.18 11.42
CA LYS A 336 4.46 -22.53 11.08
C LYS A 336 3.52 -23.15 12.14
N LYS A 337 3.53 -22.64 13.36
CA LYS A 337 2.62 -23.07 14.43
C LYS A 337 1.14 -22.85 14.07
N LEU A 338 0.85 -21.92 13.12
CA LEU A 338 -0.52 -21.71 12.63
C LEU A 338 -0.97 -22.74 11.60
N TRP A 339 -0.08 -23.57 11.06
CA TRP A 339 -0.49 -24.59 10.08
C TRP A 339 -1.53 -25.58 10.61
N PRO A 340 -1.33 -26.26 11.77
CA PRO A 340 -2.34 -27.15 12.32
C PRO A 340 -3.65 -26.43 12.66
N VAL A 341 -3.60 -25.17 13.12
CA VAL A 341 -4.78 -24.33 13.36
C VAL A 341 -5.60 -24.14 12.07
N LEU A 342 -4.93 -23.85 10.96
CA LEU A 342 -5.58 -23.68 9.64
C LEU A 342 -6.22 -24.99 9.15
N VAL A 343 -5.52 -26.12 9.33
CA VAL A 343 -6.05 -27.44 8.94
C VAL A 343 -7.29 -27.76 9.75
N GLU A 344 -7.25 -27.60 11.07
CA GLU A 344 -8.40 -27.87 11.94
C GLU A 344 -9.58 -26.93 11.64
N ALA A 345 -9.33 -25.63 11.44
CA ALA A 345 -10.36 -24.69 11.03
C ALA A 345 -11.02 -25.12 9.71
N PHE A 346 -10.21 -25.57 8.74
CA PHE A 346 -10.73 -26.11 7.48
C PHE A 346 -11.57 -27.37 7.70
N GLU A 347 -11.16 -28.31 8.54
CA GLU A 347 -11.90 -29.55 8.86
C GLU A 347 -13.20 -29.24 9.59
N LYS A 348 -13.21 -28.23 10.47
CA LYS A 348 -14.41 -27.74 11.16
C LYS A 348 -15.36 -26.92 10.30
N GLY A 349 -15.02 -26.69 9.03
CA GLY A 349 -15.91 -26.07 8.04
C GLY A 349 -15.70 -24.57 7.81
N CYS A 350 -14.67 -23.95 8.40
CA CYS A 350 -14.33 -22.57 8.13
C CYS A 350 -14.01 -22.36 6.64
N ARG A 351 -14.78 -21.49 5.96
CA ARG A 351 -14.67 -21.23 4.51
C ARG A 351 -15.06 -19.79 4.21
N PHE A 352 -14.33 -19.15 3.27
CA PHE A 352 -14.66 -17.83 2.75
C PHE A 352 -14.83 -16.75 3.81
N GLU A 353 -14.11 -16.80 4.89
CA GLU A 353 -14.25 -15.94 6.08
C GLU A 353 -13.75 -14.51 5.89
N GLY A 354 -13.20 -14.17 4.72
CA GLY A 354 -13.05 -12.79 4.28
C GLY A 354 -14.40 -12.06 4.12
N TRP A 355 -15.51 -12.82 4.08
CA TRP A 355 -16.88 -12.32 4.12
C TRP A 355 -17.39 -12.45 5.54
N ARG A 356 -17.79 -11.33 6.15
CA ARG A 356 -18.24 -11.30 7.55
C ARG A 356 -19.32 -12.34 7.89
N ASP A 357 -20.25 -12.55 6.98
CA ASP A 357 -21.37 -13.46 7.18
C ASP A 357 -20.93 -14.94 7.30
N ASN A 358 -19.71 -15.26 6.88
CA ASN A 358 -19.11 -16.58 6.97
C ASN A 358 -18.11 -16.71 8.14
N LEU A 359 -17.80 -15.62 8.82
CA LEU A 359 -16.82 -15.62 9.91
C LEU A 359 -17.43 -16.16 11.20
N ASP A 360 -16.93 -17.30 11.66
CA ASP A 360 -17.13 -17.79 13.03
C ASP A 360 -15.88 -17.47 13.87
N PHE A 361 -15.86 -16.28 14.45
CA PHE A 361 -14.71 -15.83 15.24
C PHE A 361 -14.50 -16.65 16.51
N GLY A 362 -15.59 -17.09 17.17
CA GLY A 362 -15.51 -17.95 18.36
C GLY A 362 -14.87 -19.31 18.07
N MET A 363 -15.12 -19.86 16.87
CA MET A 363 -14.45 -21.06 16.40
C MET A 363 -12.93 -20.86 16.29
N TRP A 364 -12.48 -19.72 15.74
CA TRP A 364 -11.06 -19.39 15.66
C TRP A 364 -10.41 -19.23 17.02
N GLU A 365 -11.05 -18.55 17.97
CA GLU A 365 -10.54 -18.42 19.34
C GLU A 365 -10.42 -19.78 20.04
N SER A 366 -11.43 -20.66 19.88
CA SER A 366 -11.39 -22.01 20.43
C SER A 366 -10.23 -22.82 19.85
N ILE A 367 -10.08 -22.85 18.52
CA ILE A 367 -9.01 -23.62 17.87
C ILE A 367 -7.63 -23.07 18.26
N LEU A 368 -7.44 -21.75 18.30
CA LEU A 368 -6.19 -21.16 18.76
C LEU A 368 -5.88 -21.58 20.20
N GLY A 369 -6.89 -21.57 21.09
CA GLY A 369 -6.76 -22.02 22.47
C GLY A 369 -6.37 -23.50 22.59
N ASP A 370 -6.97 -24.38 21.79
CA ASP A 370 -6.65 -25.80 21.74
C ASP A 370 -5.19 -26.06 21.32
N HIS A 371 -4.61 -25.15 20.52
CA HIS A 371 -3.20 -25.16 20.13
C HIS A 371 -2.29 -24.33 21.04
N GLY A 372 -2.78 -23.89 22.22
CA GLY A 372 -2.00 -23.12 23.20
C GLY A 372 -1.62 -21.71 22.72
N MET A 373 -2.40 -21.10 21.85
CA MET A 373 -2.18 -19.76 21.31
C MET A 373 -3.35 -18.83 21.69
N THR A 374 -3.04 -17.54 21.82
CA THR A 374 -4.05 -16.49 22.00
C THR A 374 -3.84 -15.41 20.94
N LEU A 375 -4.92 -14.72 20.57
CA LEU A 375 -4.81 -13.59 19.63
C LEU A 375 -3.89 -12.50 20.17
N ASP A 376 -4.00 -12.14 21.44
CA ASP A 376 -3.15 -11.13 22.07
C ASP A 376 -1.66 -11.49 21.97
N GLY A 377 -1.32 -12.77 22.17
CA GLY A 377 0.06 -13.26 21.99
C GLY A 377 0.55 -13.16 20.55
N LEU A 378 -0.33 -13.45 19.56
CA LEU A 378 -0.01 -13.35 18.13
C LEU A 378 0.06 -11.90 17.64
N LEU A 379 -0.67 -10.99 18.28
CA LEU A 379 -0.74 -9.58 17.94
C LEU A 379 0.25 -8.71 18.73
N SER A 380 0.99 -9.29 19.68
CA SER A 380 2.00 -8.59 20.49
C SER A 380 3.12 -8.01 19.62
N GLY A 381 3.83 -7.01 20.16
CA GLY A 381 5.03 -6.46 19.53
C GLY A 381 6.17 -7.49 19.49
N ILE A 382 7.09 -7.31 18.55
CA ILE A 382 8.33 -8.08 18.46
C ILE A 382 9.46 -7.18 18.93
N PRO A 383 10.35 -7.62 19.83
CA PRO A 383 11.53 -6.85 20.21
C PRO A 383 12.39 -6.48 18.99
N LEU A 384 12.95 -5.26 18.96
CA LEU A 384 13.70 -4.75 17.79
C LEU A 384 15.03 -5.51 17.57
N ASP A 385 15.58 -6.11 18.61
CA ASP A 385 16.79 -6.95 18.59
C ASP A 385 16.50 -8.38 18.12
N GLU A 386 15.25 -8.84 18.18
CA GLU A 386 14.85 -10.13 17.63
C GLU A 386 14.74 -10.10 16.12
N GLU A 387 15.14 -11.20 15.47
CA GLU A 387 14.97 -11.41 14.05
C GLU A 387 13.54 -11.91 13.78
N PRO A 388 12.73 -11.18 12.99
CA PRO A 388 11.39 -11.64 12.65
C PRO A 388 11.41 -12.99 11.92
N PRO A 389 10.45 -13.89 12.16
CA PRO A 389 10.43 -15.24 11.58
C PRO A 389 10.43 -15.26 10.04
N TRP A 390 9.98 -14.19 9.41
CA TRP A 390 9.91 -14.04 7.93
C TRP A 390 11.17 -13.45 7.31
N GLU A 391 12.22 -13.11 8.08
CA GLU A 391 13.45 -12.50 7.55
C GLU A 391 14.13 -13.37 6.48
N ARG A 392 14.00 -14.70 6.60
CA ARG A 392 14.49 -15.67 5.60
C ARG A 392 13.82 -15.57 4.21
N PHE A 393 12.67 -14.90 4.12
CA PHE A 393 11.96 -14.58 2.86
C PHE A 393 12.26 -13.15 2.49
N GLY A 394 13.52 -12.85 2.12
CA GLY A 394 14.03 -11.51 1.95
C GLY A 394 13.23 -10.71 0.91
N SER A 395 12.75 -9.53 1.33
CA SER A 395 12.24 -8.52 0.41
C SER A 395 13.41 -7.78 -0.28
N CYS A 396 13.09 -6.83 -1.14
CA CYS A 396 14.11 -5.99 -1.76
C CYS A 396 14.71 -4.96 -0.80
N VAL A 397 14.06 -4.67 0.36
CA VAL A 397 14.56 -3.69 1.35
C VAL A 397 15.34 -4.37 2.46
N SER A 398 16.38 -3.70 2.96
CA SER A 398 17.23 -4.21 4.03
C SER A 398 16.61 -4.01 5.42
N ARG A 399 16.86 -4.93 6.36
CA ARG A 399 16.46 -4.78 7.78
C ARG A 399 17.00 -3.49 8.38
N LYS A 400 18.25 -3.11 8.07
CA LYS A 400 18.86 -1.87 8.54
C LYS A 400 18.03 -0.65 8.15
N PHE A 401 17.54 -0.60 6.92
CA PHE A 401 16.67 0.48 6.45
C PHE A 401 15.34 0.48 7.21
N LEU A 402 14.71 -0.68 7.39
CA LEU A 402 13.43 -0.77 8.11
C LEU A 402 13.54 -0.31 9.57
N LEU A 403 14.64 -0.66 10.26
CA LEU A 403 14.92 -0.19 11.62
C LEU A 403 15.14 1.32 11.67
N SER A 404 15.95 1.88 10.75
CA SER A 404 16.17 3.32 10.66
C SER A 404 14.86 4.08 10.40
N GLU A 405 14.00 3.55 9.54
CA GLU A 405 12.68 4.16 9.29
C GLU A 405 11.74 4.04 10.51
N MET A 406 11.88 3.00 11.31
CA MET A 406 11.15 2.89 12.58
C MET A 406 11.60 3.96 13.59
N GLU A 407 12.91 4.18 13.71
CA GLU A 407 13.47 5.23 14.58
C GLU A 407 12.98 6.63 14.14
N LYS A 408 13.06 6.93 12.85
CA LYS A 408 12.52 8.18 12.29
C LYS A 408 11.02 8.34 12.52
N ALA A 409 10.26 7.24 12.46
CA ALA A 409 8.83 7.28 12.77
C ALA A 409 8.57 7.76 14.18
N LEU A 410 9.28 7.20 15.17
CA LEU A 410 9.14 7.58 16.58
C LEU A 410 9.59 9.02 16.84
N ALA A 411 10.57 9.51 16.08
CA ALA A 411 11.01 10.91 16.11
C ALA A 411 10.08 11.87 15.35
N GLY A 412 9.08 11.37 14.60
CA GLY A 412 8.22 12.19 13.76
C GLY A 412 8.93 12.81 12.55
N GLU A 413 10.06 12.22 12.13
CA GLU A 413 10.86 12.67 11.00
C GLU A 413 10.34 12.09 9.68
N LEU A 414 10.41 12.90 8.60
CA LEU A 414 10.08 12.45 7.26
C LEU A 414 11.33 11.89 6.56
N THR A 415 11.09 10.90 5.71
CA THR A 415 12.06 10.42 4.72
C THR A 415 11.59 10.87 3.34
N GLU A 416 12.42 11.64 2.67
CA GLU A 416 12.10 12.15 1.34
C GLU A 416 12.07 11.06 0.27
N ASP A 417 11.37 11.35 -0.82
CA ASP A 417 11.31 10.47 -1.98
C ASP A 417 12.64 10.49 -2.74
N CYS A 418 13.28 9.35 -2.87
CA CYS A 418 14.58 9.23 -3.55
C CYS A 418 14.55 9.53 -5.05
N ARG A 419 13.39 9.87 -5.64
CA ARG A 419 13.29 10.43 -6.99
C ARG A 419 13.76 11.88 -7.08
N VAL A 420 13.55 12.62 -6.01
CA VAL A 420 13.80 14.07 -5.95
C VAL A 420 14.85 14.45 -4.90
N SER A 421 15.33 13.48 -4.14
CA SER A 421 16.34 13.63 -3.11
C SER A 421 17.46 12.59 -3.24
N GLU A 422 18.38 12.58 -2.28
CA GLU A 422 19.41 11.55 -2.18
C GLU A 422 18.84 10.16 -1.92
N CYS A 423 19.64 9.13 -2.20
CA CYS A 423 19.28 7.75 -1.92
C CYS A 423 19.17 7.51 -0.42
N ASN A 424 18.02 7.06 0.00
CA ASN A 424 17.76 6.69 1.39
C ASN A 424 18.31 5.31 1.82
N GLY A 425 19.12 4.66 0.97
CA GLY A 425 19.86 3.44 1.34
C GLY A 425 19.00 2.21 1.59
N CYS A 426 17.81 2.11 0.99
CA CYS A 426 16.89 0.99 1.27
C CYS A 426 17.41 -0.39 0.84
N GLY A 427 18.41 -0.47 -0.05
CA GLY A 427 19.02 -1.72 -0.52
C GLY A 427 18.31 -2.39 -1.69
N ALA A 428 17.24 -1.78 -2.22
CA ALA A 428 16.46 -2.39 -3.30
C ALA A 428 17.13 -2.28 -4.68
N CYS A 429 17.87 -1.21 -4.92
CA CYS A 429 18.62 -1.01 -6.17
C CYS A 429 19.97 -1.73 -6.10
N ARG A 430 20.32 -2.53 -7.11
CA ARG A 430 21.61 -3.23 -7.21
C ARG A 430 22.76 -2.28 -7.61
N GLY A 431 22.43 -1.14 -8.24
CA GLY A 431 23.40 -0.14 -8.68
C GLY A 431 22.76 1.15 -9.20
N PRO A 432 23.59 2.10 -9.69
CA PRO A 432 23.11 3.34 -10.31
C PRO A 432 22.22 3.09 -11.54
N GLU A 433 22.41 1.97 -12.22
CA GLU A 433 21.64 1.58 -13.42
C GLU A 433 20.19 1.27 -13.06
N ASP A 434 19.92 0.53 -11.98
CA ASP A 434 18.57 0.25 -11.49
C ASP A 434 17.83 1.54 -11.10
N ARG A 435 18.56 2.54 -10.60
CA ARG A 435 18.01 3.87 -10.35
C ARG A 435 17.62 4.55 -11.66
N ARG A 436 18.49 4.52 -12.71
CA ARG A 436 18.23 5.15 -14.00
C ARG A 436 17.12 4.44 -14.77
N ALA A 437 17.06 3.13 -14.75
CA ALA A 437 15.98 2.36 -15.36
C ALA A 437 14.61 2.65 -14.70
N GLY A 438 14.61 2.97 -13.39
CA GLY A 438 13.42 3.47 -12.70
C GLY A 438 13.02 4.91 -13.04
N PHE A 439 13.90 5.67 -13.72
CA PHE A 439 13.78 7.10 -14.03
C PHE A 439 14.02 7.41 -15.51
N ALA A 440 13.77 6.49 -16.44
CA ALA A 440 13.88 6.73 -17.88
C ALA A 440 12.84 7.76 -18.36
N GLY A 441 13.07 9.02 -18.01
CA GLY A 441 12.30 10.19 -18.40
C GLY A 441 12.99 11.44 -17.86
N ALA A 442 13.04 12.52 -18.64
CA ALA A 442 13.66 13.79 -18.31
C ALA A 442 13.30 14.32 -16.91
N PRO A 443 14.16 15.16 -16.29
CA PRO A 443 13.88 15.70 -14.96
C PRO A 443 12.50 16.36 -14.96
N VAL A 444 11.65 15.94 -14.04
CA VAL A 444 10.39 16.62 -13.75
C VAL A 444 10.76 18.04 -13.37
N ALA A 445 10.43 19.01 -14.21
CA ALA A 445 10.42 20.39 -13.80
C ALA A 445 9.55 20.44 -12.54
N ALA A 446 10.17 20.77 -11.42
CA ALA A 446 9.46 20.99 -10.18
C ALA A 446 8.41 22.06 -10.47
N ASN A 447 7.15 21.71 -10.42
CA ASN A 447 6.06 22.67 -10.31
C ASN A 447 6.14 23.24 -8.89
N THR A 448 7.18 24.06 -8.66
CA THR A 448 7.26 24.94 -7.52
C THR A 448 6.30 26.09 -7.82
N ALA A 449 5.13 26.03 -7.21
CA ALA A 449 4.41 27.25 -6.95
C ALA A 449 5.38 28.23 -6.27
N PRO A 450 5.48 29.50 -6.68
CA PRO A 450 6.39 30.44 -6.07
C PRO A 450 6.01 30.57 -4.58
N GLY A 451 6.89 30.10 -3.71
CA GLY A 451 6.79 30.37 -2.28
C GLY A 451 6.90 31.87 -2.04
N PRO A 452 6.24 32.40 -1.00
CA PRO A 452 6.31 33.81 -0.70
C PRO A 452 7.77 34.22 -0.45
N SER A 453 8.20 35.27 -1.14
CA SER A 453 9.49 35.92 -1.01
C SER A 453 9.82 36.20 0.47
N ARG A 454 10.96 35.68 0.93
CA ARG A 454 11.54 36.09 2.21
C ARG A 454 12.00 37.56 2.08
N GLU A 455 11.33 38.46 2.77
CA GLU A 455 11.85 39.78 3.05
C GLU A 455 13.00 39.67 4.07
N ASP A 456 14.16 40.17 3.67
CA ASP A 456 15.33 40.41 4.50
C ASP A 456 15.02 41.55 5.48
N GLY A 457 14.97 41.24 6.76
CA GLY A 457 14.80 42.20 7.85
C GLY A 457 15.91 42.06 8.89
N SER A 458 16.86 42.94 8.81
CA SER A 458 18.05 43.08 9.69
C SER A 458 17.74 43.33 11.16
N LYS A 459 18.55 42.68 12.00
CA LYS A 459 19.11 43.06 13.33
C LYS A 459 18.33 44.01 14.25
N THR A 460 18.07 43.54 15.49
CA THR A 460 18.63 44.13 16.74
C THR A 460 18.18 43.35 17.99
N GLY A 461 19.11 43.12 18.91
CA GLY A 461 18.97 43.23 20.36
C GLY A 461 18.40 42.03 21.14
N ALA A 462 19.29 41.28 21.82
CA ALA A 462 18.95 40.44 22.99
C ALA A 462 18.50 41.32 24.18
N PRO A 463 17.75 40.76 25.17
CA PRO A 463 18.45 40.22 26.33
C PRO A 463 17.92 38.90 26.91
N GLU A 464 18.81 38.26 27.66
CA GLU A 464 18.65 37.04 28.44
C GLU A 464 17.53 37.10 29.47
N ALA A 465 16.83 35.97 29.66
CA ALA A 465 16.33 35.58 30.99
C ALA A 465 16.01 34.08 31.03
N GLY A 466 16.54 33.39 31.98
CA GLY A 466 16.51 31.99 32.24
C GLY A 466 15.16 31.40 32.62
N GLY A 467 15.09 30.08 32.61
CA GLY A 467 14.00 29.33 33.26
C GLY A 467 13.74 27.97 32.67
N GLY A 468 14.26 26.93 33.32
CA GLY A 468 13.55 25.68 33.52
C GLY A 468 13.28 24.76 32.32
N ALA A 469 14.25 23.92 31.95
CA ALA A 469 14.00 22.75 31.13
C ALA A 469 13.19 21.69 31.88
N GLN A 470 11.91 21.54 31.61
CA GLN A 470 11.17 20.33 31.93
C GLN A 470 11.53 19.25 30.91
N LYS A 471 12.16 18.18 31.40
CA LYS A 471 12.41 16.96 30.63
C LYS A 471 11.06 16.34 30.27
N GLY A 472 10.76 16.27 28.98
CA GLY A 472 9.66 15.47 28.45
C GLY A 472 9.90 13.97 28.69
N PRO A 473 8.85 13.14 28.62
CA PRO A 473 8.95 11.71 28.89
C PRO A 473 9.88 11.01 27.88
N ASP A 474 10.66 10.06 28.37
CA ASP A 474 11.63 9.25 27.63
C ASP A 474 10.90 8.49 26.49
N PRO A 475 11.28 8.69 25.22
CA PRO A 475 10.66 8.01 24.08
C PRO A 475 10.81 6.48 24.11
N ARG A 476 11.62 5.91 24.99
CA ARG A 476 11.82 4.46 25.12
C ARG A 476 10.71 3.74 25.90
N ALA A 477 9.82 4.46 26.57
CA ALA A 477 8.71 3.86 27.32
C ALA A 477 7.55 3.36 26.40
N ALA A 478 7.50 3.74 25.15
CA ALA A 478 6.49 3.32 24.18
C ALA A 478 6.80 1.96 23.50
N LEU A 479 7.87 1.28 23.91
CA LEU A 479 8.33 0.00 23.33
C LEU A 479 8.02 -1.23 24.21
N ARG A 480 7.25 -1.05 25.29
CA ARG A 480 6.81 -2.16 26.15
C ARG A 480 5.33 -2.46 25.99
#